data_4ea9b7f3cdfaa85c05f26c1cdd911d53
#
_entry.id   4ea9b7f3cdfaa85c05f26c1cdd911d53
#
_cell.length_a   1.000
_cell.length_b   1.000
_cell.length_c   1.000
_cell.angle_alpha   90.00
_cell.angle_beta   90.00
_cell.angle_gamma   90.00
#
_symmetry.space_group_name_H-M   'P 1'
#
loop_
_entity.id
_entity.type
_entity.pdbx_description
1 polymer ?
#
loop_
_entity_poly.entity_id
_entity_poly.type
_entity_poly.pdbx_seq_one_letter_code
_entity_poly.pdbx_strand_id
1 'polypeptide(L)'
;DSQGVQQAVRVLFFHEQSAALAELLRDSRLGWLANITGDNLVGSVEGSGWMGAEGLIKPLDIKTGLSDLPWHKDCGQGRHSYYCNGLTIGISVTGADERSGALGVVPGSHRAYVQTARRDPSLDLPAIKLVSQTGDLTVHCSDTLHRAYPPIERPRKVVYTGLQQPLMQGDLIEEVPVEQQRATRARLTNVRDRIAGAAGQDSL
;
A
#
# COMPACT_ATOMS: atom_id res chain seq x y z
N ASP A 1 -9.85 -12.68 -14.04
CA ASP A 1 -10.51 -13.73 -13.26
C ASP A 1 -10.39 -15.11 -13.95
N SER A 2 -10.94 -16.12 -13.33
CA SER A 2 -10.93 -17.50 -13.86
C SER A 2 -11.69 -17.68 -15.18
N GLN A 3 -12.48 -16.71 -15.59
CA GLN A 3 -13.27 -16.67 -16.83
C GLN A 3 -12.63 -15.79 -17.91
N GLY A 4 -11.41 -15.32 -17.69
CA GLY A 4 -10.71 -14.42 -18.61
C GLY A 4 -11.18 -12.97 -18.57
N VAL A 5 -12.07 -12.60 -17.65
CA VAL A 5 -12.52 -11.21 -17.49
C VAL A 5 -11.43 -10.39 -16.78
N GLN A 6 -11.01 -9.29 -17.38
CA GLN A 6 -10.06 -8.38 -16.77
C GLN A 6 -10.72 -7.64 -15.60
N GLN A 7 -10.03 -7.63 -14.46
CA GLN A 7 -10.48 -6.92 -13.26
C GLN A 7 -9.40 -5.97 -12.77
N ALA A 8 -9.81 -4.76 -12.39
CA ALA A 8 -8.91 -3.82 -11.74
C ALA A 8 -8.63 -4.29 -10.31
N VAL A 9 -7.37 -4.56 -9.99
CA VAL A 9 -6.92 -4.94 -8.64
C VAL A 9 -6.16 -3.80 -7.96
N ARG A 10 -5.66 -2.84 -8.72
CA ARG A 10 -4.90 -1.69 -8.22
C ARG A 10 -5.14 -0.47 -9.08
N VAL A 11 -5.40 0.67 -8.45
CA VAL A 11 -5.53 1.98 -9.09
C VAL A 11 -4.43 2.87 -8.54
N LEU A 12 -3.38 3.05 -9.32
CA LEU A 12 -2.27 3.92 -8.98
C LEU A 12 -2.68 5.38 -9.09
N PHE A 13 -2.12 6.23 -8.24
CA PHE A 13 -2.40 7.68 -8.22
C PHE A 13 -3.90 8.00 -8.14
N PHE A 14 -4.62 7.22 -7.33
CA PHE A 14 -6.06 7.33 -7.23
C PHE A 14 -6.52 8.71 -6.75
N HIS A 15 -5.72 9.39 -5.92
CA HIS A 15 -5.97 10.76 -5.48
C HIS A 15 -6.00 11.79 -6.62
N GLU A 16 -5.36 11.49 -7.76
CA GLU A 16 -5.42 12.36 -8.94
C GLU A 16 -6.64 12.08 -9.82
N GLN A 17 -7.26 10.92 -9.62
CA GLN A 17 -8.42 10.47 -10.37
C GLN A 17 -9.74 10.67 -9.60
N SER A 18 -9.66 11.02 -8.30
CA SER A 18 -10.81 11.21 -7.42
C SER A 18 -10.66 12.49 -6.62
N ALA A 19 -11.46 13.48 -6.95
CA ALA A 19 -11.51 14.76 -6.21
C ALA A 19 -11.88 14.53 -4.73
N ALA A 20 -12.82 13.62 -4.45
CA ALA A 20 -13.22 13.28 -3.09
C ALA A 20 -12.07 12.69 -2.28
N LEU A 21 -11.22 11.84 -2.89
CA LEU A 21 -10.05 11.31 -2.21
C LEU A 21 -8.99 12.39 -2.00
N ALA A 22 -8.76 13.24 -3.00
CA ALA A 22 -7.82 14.35 -2.87
C ALA A 22 -8.23 15.32 -1.74
N GLU A 23 -9.51 15.57 -1.58
CA GLU A 23 -10.07 16.37 -0.48
C GLU A 23 -9.89 15.65 0.87
N LEU A 24 -10.24 14.37 0.95
CA LEU A 24 -10.06 13.57 2.16
C LEU A 24 -8.61 13.58 2.65
N LEU A 25 -7.64 13.44 1.75
CA LEU A 25 -6.22 13.44 2.13
C LEU A 25 -5.71 14.81 2.62
N ARG A 26 -6.45 15.88 2.40
CA ARG A 26 -6.18 17.22 2.95
C ARG A 26 -6.95 17.50 4.23
N ASP A 27 -7.77 16.57 4.70
CA ASP A 27 -8.56 16.73 5.91
C ASP A 27 -7.64 16.94 7.12
N SER A 28 -7.86 18.03 7.84
CA SER A 28 -7.05 18.38 9.01
C SER A 28 -7.09 17.32 10.11
N ARG A 29 -8.14 16.50 10.15
CA ARG A 29 -8.24 15.37 11.08
C ARG A 29 -7.19 14.30 10.84
N LEU A 30 -6.62 14.21 9.64
CA LEU A 30 -5.51 13.31 9.35
C LEU A 30 -4.14 13.89 9.78
N GLY A 31 -4.09 15.19 10.04
CA GLY A 31 -2.84 15.90 10.38
C GLY A 31 -2.18 15.40 11.67
N TRP A 32 -2.96 14.90 12.64
CA TRP A 32 -2.40 14.36 13.89
C TRP A 32 -1.57 13.08 13.65
N LEU A 33 -1.86 12.34 12.57
CA LEU A 33 -1.08 11.15 12.21
C LEU A 33 0.39 11.46 11.96
N ALA A 34 0.69 12.67 11.47
CA ALA A 34 2.06 13.11 11.21
C ALA A 34 2.92 13.16 12.49
N ASN A 35 2.28 13.28 13.64
CA ASN A 35 2.95 13.38 14.94
C ASN A 35 2.74 12.14 15.83
N ILE A 36 2.10 11.10 15.34
CA ILE A 36 1.78 9.92 16.15
C ILE A 36 3.04 9.20 16.67
N THR A 37 4.14 9.29 15.93
CA THR A 37 5.46 8.78 16.34
C THR A 37 6.34 9.85 17.00
N GLY A 38 5.91 11.11 17.04
CA GLY A 38 6.70 12.23 17.51
C GLY A 38 7.70 12.81 16.49
N ASP A 39 7.67 12.36 15.23
CA ASP A 39 8.72 12.63 14.25
C ASP A 39 8.35 13.68 13.17
N ASN A 40 7.22 14.35 13.29
CA ASN A 40 6.75 15.33 12.30
C ASN A 40 6.77 14.76 10.87
N LEU A 41 6.13 13.64 10.67
CA LEU A 41 6.08 12.97 9.38
C LEU A 41 5.39 13.83 8.31
N VAL A 42 5.80 13.68 7.07
CA VAL A 42 5.22 14.40 5.93
C VAL A 42 4.34 13.49 5.08
N GLY A 43 3.29 14.08 4.51
CA GLY A 43 2.38 13.37 3.62
C GLY A 43 3.01 13.11 2.26
N SER A 44 2.72 11.96 1.71
CA SER A 44 3.20 11.55 0.38
C SER A 44 2.55 12.29 -0.79
N VAL A 45 1.54 13.11 -0.55
CA VAL A 45 0.75 13.79 -1.60
C VAL A 45 1.43 15.07 -2.10
N GLU A 46 2.26 15.71 -1.29
CA GLU A 46 2.95 16.96 -1.63
C GLU A 46 4.47 16.74 -1.77
N GLY A 47 4.87 16.27 -2.95
CA GLY A 47 6.26 16.42 -3.38
C GLY A 47 7.29 15.44 -2.82
N SER A 48 6.93 14.49 -2.00
CA SER A 48 7.89 13.56 -1.37
C SER A 48 8.29 12.35 -2.23
N GLY A 49 7.98 12.35 -3.51
CA GLY A 49 8.42 11.30 -4.43
C GLY A 49 7.72 9.95 -4.30
N TRP A 50 6.85 9.77 -3.37
CA TRP A 50 6.07 8.54 -3.23
C TRP A 50 4.82 8.57 -4.11
N MET A 51 4.33 7.39 -4.46
CA MET A 51 3.25 7.18 -5.44
C MET A 51 1.90 7.77 -5.03
N GLY A 52 1.80 8.54 -3.96
CA GLY A 52 0.54 9.07 -3.45
C GLY A 52 -0.42 7.97 -3.02
N ALA A 53 -1.70 8.29 -2.97
CA ALA A 53 -2.70 7.31 -2.58
C ALA A 53 -3.04 6.37 -3.74
N GLU A 54 -3.17 5.09 -3.42
CA GLU A 54 -3.57 4.04 -4.34
C GLU A 54 -4.78 3.27 -3.85
N GLY A 55 -5.66 2.88 -4.76
CA GLY A 55 -6.78 1.99 -4.48
C GLY A 55 -6.36 0.54 -4.68
N LEU A 56 -6.65 -0.32 -3.72
CA LEU A 56 -6.53 -1.77 -3.82
C LEU A 56 -7.91 -2.41 -3.80
N ILE A 57 -8.15 -3.28 -4.77
CA ILE A 57 -9.38 -4.04 -4.91
C ILE A 57 -9.01 -5.52 -4.86
N LYS A 58 -9.60 -6.23 -3.93
CA LYS A 58 -9.42 -7.68 -3.76
C LYS A 58 -10.71 -8.39 -4.15
N PRO A 59 -10.85 -8.82 -5.41
CA PRO A 59 -12.00 -9.58 -5.86
C PRO A 59 -11.95 -11.02 -5.34
N LEU A 60 -13.11 -11.68 -5.28
CA LEU A 60 -13.23 -13.04 -4.74
C LEU A 60 -12.53 -14.12 -5.56
N ASP A 61 -12.50 -13.93 -6.84
CA ASP A 61 -12.03 -14.92 -7.83
C ASP A 61 -10.54 -14.81 -8.16
N ILE A 62 -9.86 -13.78 -7.64
CA ILE A 62 -8.41 -13.64 -7.75
C ILE A 62 -7.77 -13.88 -6.38
N LYS A 63 -7.17 -15.07 -6.22
CA LYS A 63 -6.60 -15.52 -4.93
C LYS A 63 -5.07 -15.46 -4.87
N THR A 64 -4.44 -14.81 -5.84
CA THR A 64 -2.98 -14.69 -5.93
C THR A 64 -2.54 -13.24 -6.12
N GLY A 65 -1.26 -12.97 -6.03
CA GLY A 65 -0.69 -11.64 -6.21
C GLY A 65 -1.18 -10.65 -5.15
N LEU A 66 -1.73 -9.51 -5.57
CA LEU A 66 -2.22 -8.48 -4.64
C LEU A 66 -3.43 -8.92 -3.81
N SER A 67 -4.17 -9.94 -4.23
CA SER A 67 -5.29 -10.48 -3.48
C SER A 67 -4.87 -11.38 -2.33
N ASP A 68 -3.72 -12.03 -2.44
CA ASP A 68 -3.05 -12.73 -1.34
C ASP A 68 -1.61 -12.24 -1.26
N LEU A 69 -1.41 -11.09 -0.64
CA LEU A 69 -0.09 -10.52 -0.47
C LEU A 69 0.57 -11.14 0.76
N PRO A 70 1.65 -11.95 0.56
CA PRO A 70 2.29 -12.69 1.64
C PRO A 70 2.97 -11.75 2.66
N TRP A 71 3.53 -12.31 3.71
CA TRP A 71 4.28 -11.57 4.71
C TRP A 71 5.38 -10.71 4.09
N HIS A 72 5.34 -9.41 4.39
CA HIS A 72 6.29 -8.43 3.86
C HIS A 72 6.34 -7.19 4.77
N LYS A 73 7.28 -6.32 4.47
CA LYS A 73 7.39 -4.96 4.99
C LYS A 73 7.30 -4.00 3.81
N ASP A 74 6.65 -2.87 3.98
CA ASP A 74 6.56 -1.82 2.95
C ASP A 74 7.88 -1.06 2.84
N CYS A 75 8.58 -0.92 3.96
CA CYS A 75 9.88 -0.28 4.00
C CYS A 75 10.94 -1.14 3.32
N GLY A 76 11.65 -0.58 2.35
CA GLY A 76 12.85 -1.16 1.79
C GLY A 76 14.03 -0.99 2.75
N GLN A 77 14.12 -1.83 3.79
CA GLN A 77 15.18 -1.78 4.79
C GLN A 77 16.57 -1.71 4.16
N GLY A 78 17.45 -0.92 4.76
CA GLY A 78 18.82 -0.71 4.30
C GLY A 78 18.98 0.44 3.31
N ARG A 79 17.91 1.16 2.99
CA ARG A 79 17.96 2.35 2.15
C ARG A 79 17.99 3.67 2.92
N HIS A 80 17.66 3.66 4.19
CA HIS A 80 17.69 4.82 5.09
C HIS A 80 18.13 4.38 6.49
N SER A 81 18.27 5.33 7.41
CA SER A 81 18.68 5.09 8.78
C SER A 81 17.91 3.93 9.43
N TYR A 82 18.50 3.31 10.42
CA TYR A 82 18.07 2.07 11.08
C TYR A 82 16.59 2.02 11.51
N TYR A 83 15.95 3.16 11.67
CA TYR A 83 14.54 3.31 12.00
C TYR A 83 13.75 3.83 10.83
N CYS A 84 12.79 3.03 10.38
CA CYS A 84 11.77 3.52 9.47
C CYS A 84 10.56 3.99 10.28
N ASN A 85 10.42 5.28 10.47
CA ASN A 85 9.26 5.88 11.12
C ASN A 85 8.13 6.20 10.14
N GLY A 86 8.25 5.77 8.90
CA GLY A 86 7.18 5.88 7.91
C GLY A 86 5.93 5.12 8.37
N LEU A 87 4.78 5.69 8.10
CA LEU A 87 3.48 5.08 8.38
C LEU A 87 2.78 4.72 7.08
N THR A 88 2.27 3.51 7.03
CA THR A 88 1.30 3.09 6.01
C THR A 88 -0.09 3.24 6.59
N ILE A 89 -0.94 3.96 5.87
CA ILE A 89 -2.31 4.27 6.26
C ILE A 89 -3.25 3.61 5.27
N GLY A 90 -4.10 2.72 5.77
CA GLY A 90 -5.16 2.09 4.99
C GLY A 90 -6.51 2.69 5.35
N ILE A 91 -7.22 3.25 4.37
CA ILE A 91 -8.56 3.79 4.51
C ILE A 91 -9.54 2.73 4.02
N SER A 92 -10.34 2.20 4.92
CA SER A 92 -11.27 1.11 4.62
C SER A 92 -12.49 1.62 3.84
N VAL A 93 -12.66 1.17 2.60
CA VAL A 93 -13.80 1.56 1.75
C VAL A 93 -15.00 0.63 1.96
N THR A 94 -14.76 -0.66 2.16
CA THR A 94 -15.83 -1.67 2.27
C THR A 94 -15.86 -2.41 3.60
N GLY A 95 -15.05 -2.00 4.55
CA GLY A 95 -14.76 -2.80 5.74
C GLY A 95 -13.80 -3.96 5.42
N ALA A 96 -13.25 -4.55 6.47
CA ALA A 96 -12.37 -5.71 6.40
C ALA A 96 -12.61 -6.63 7.60
N ASP A 97 -12.76 -7.92 7.33
CA ASP A 97 -12.85 -8.97 8.32
C ASP A 97 -12.25 -10.26 7.77
N GLU A 98 -12.47 -11.38 8.46
CA GLU A 98 -11.96 -12.68 8.02
C GLU A 98 -12.55 -13.11 6.67
N ARG A 99 -13.79 -12.73 6.36
CA ARG A 99 -14.51 -13.11 5.12
C ARG A 99 -14.06 -12.29 3.91
N SER A 100 -13.60 -11.07 4.15
CA SER A 100 -13.12 -10.16 3.09
C SER A 100 -11.59 -10.08 2.99
N GLY A 101 -10.87 -10.87 3.80
CA GLY A 101 -9.41 -10.89 3.80
C GLY A 101 -8.79 -9.68 4.50
N ALA A 102 -8.90 -9.66 5.81
CA ALA A 102 -8.33 -8.60 6.65
C ALA A 102 -6.81 -8.47 6.52
N LEU A 103 -6.28 -7.34 6.95
CA LEU A 103 -4.85 -7.15 7.13
C LEU A 103 -4.38 -7.90 8.39
N GLY A 104 -3.38 -8.76 8.25
CA GLY A 104 -2.69 -9.38 9.38
C GLY A 104 -1.40 -8.62 9.68
N VAL A 105 -1.14 -8.34 10.93
CA VAL A 105 0.07 -7.67 11.39
C VAL A 105 0.73 -8.45 12.52
N VAL A 106 2.05 -8.46 12.58
CA VAL A 106 2.82 -8.99 13.71
C VAL A 106 3.19 -7.83 14.63
N PRO A 107 2.55 -7.71 15.81
CA PRO A 107 2.82 -6.60 16.73
C PRO A 107 4.29 -6.55 17.14
N GLY A 108 4.88 -5.35 17.17
CA GLY A 108 6.27 -5.13 17.59
C GLY A 108 7.33 -5.47 16.53
N SER A 109 6.96 -6.07 15.42
CA SER A 109 7.91 -6.51 14.38
C SER A 109 8.66 -5.37 13.68
N HIS A 110 8.14 -4.14 13.76
CA HIS A 110 8.84 -2.94 13.27
C HIS A 110 10.13 -2.63 14.06
N ARG A 111 10.25 -3.16 15.28
CA ARG A 111 11.45 -2.99 16.12
C ARG A 111 12.47 -4.11 15.93
N ALA A 112 12.12 -5.14 15.18
CA ALA A 112 12.99 -6.26 14.93
C ALA A 112 13.60 -6.17 13.53
N TYR A 113 14.91 -6.31 13.44
CA TYR A 113 15.57 -6.49 12.15
C TYR A 113 15.25 -7.89 11.61
N VAL A 114 14.05 -8.04 11.10
CA VAL A 114 13.61 -9.26 10.43
C VAL A 114 13.52 -8.97 8.95
N GLN A 115 14.47 -9.44 8.19
CA GLN A 115 14.25 -9.58 6.75
C GLN A 115 13.39 -10.83 6.55
N THR A 116 12.16 -10.61 6.11
CA THR A 116 11.38 -11.72 5.58
C THR A 116 12.06 -12.20 4.32
N ALA A 117 12.51 -13.45 4.34
CA ALA A 117 12.88 -14.12 3.11
C ALA A 117 11.67 -14.05 2.19
N ARG A 118 11.78 -13.17 1.24
CA ARG A 118 10.85 -12.83 0.15
C ARG A 118 9.55 -13.64 0.18
N ARG A 119 8.52 -13.09 0.86
CA ARG A 119 7.12 -13.47 0.64
C ARG A 119 6.85 -14.95 0.81
N ASP A 120 7.20 -15.52 1.96
CA ASP A 120 6.83 -16.89 2.27
C ASP A 120 5.41 -16.93 2.84
N PRO A 121 4.41 -17.45 2.10
CA PRO A 121 3.05 -17.54 2.59
C PRO A 121 2.87 -18.62 3.66
N SER A 122 3.83 -19.54 3.82
CA SER A 122 3.75 -20.64 4.77
C SER A 122 4.13 -20.26 6.20
N LEU A 123 4.68 -19.05 6.41
CA LEU A 123 5.06 -18.62 7.75
C LEU A 123 3.82 -18.48 8.64
N ASP A 124 3.78 -19.28 9.69
CA ASP A 124 2.81 -19.14 10.77
C ASP A 124 3.39 -18.21 11.83
N LEU A 125 2.98 -16.96 11.80
CA LEU A 125 3.47 -15.92 12.68
C LEU A 125 2.38 -15.49 13.67
N PRO A 126 2.74 -15.06 14.89
CA PRO A 126 1.78 -14.59 15.91
C PRO A 126 1.17 -13.25 15.47
N ALA A 127 0.25 -13.33 14.52
CA ALA A 127 -0.37 -12.19 13.90
C ALA A 127 -1.75 -11.90 14.49
N ILE A 128 -2.09 -10.62 14.55
CA ILE A 128 -3.46 -10.17 14.77
C ILE A 128 -4.08 -9.75 13.44
N LYS A 129 -5.36 -10.03 13.25
CA LYS A 129 -6.13 -9.56 12.11
C LYS A 129 -6.80 -8.25 12.46
N LEU A 130 -6.59 -7.22 11.66
CA LEU A 130 -7.19 -5.91 11.84
C LEU A 130 -8.56 -5.89 11.17
N VAL A 131 -9.60 -6.03 11.98
CA VAL A 131 -10.99 -5.87 11.53
C VAL A 131 -11.31 -4.39 11.46
N SER A 132 -11.98 -3.95 10.40
CA SER A 132 -12.35 -2.55 10.20
C SER A 132 -13.73 -2.42 9.55
N GLN A 133 -14.39 -1.31 9.82
CA GLN A 133 -15.62 -0.89 9.14
C GLN A 133 -15.29 0.09 8.01
N THR A 134 -16.28 0.39 7.17
CA THR A 134 -16.16 1.46 6.18
C THR A 134 -15.87 2.79 6.88
N GLY A 135 -14.85 3.49 6.44
CA GLY A 135 -14.39 4.75 7.02
C GLY A 135 -13.33 4.61 8.11
N ASP A 136 -13.08 3.40 8.62
CA ASP A 136 -12.00 3.18 9.57
C ASP A 136 -10.62 3.32 8.91
N LEU A 137 -9.66 3.72 9.73
CA LEU A 137 -8.26 3.77 9.35
C LEU A 137 -7.47 2.65 10.03
N THR A 138 -6.63 1.98 9.26
CA THR A 138 -5.54 1.18 9.81
C THR A 138 -4.24 1.94 9.64
N VAL A 139 -3.45 2.02 10.71
CA VAL A 139 -2.15 2.72 10.69
C VAL A 139 -1.09 1.77 11.25
N HIS A 140 -0.02 1.58 10.51
CA HIS A 140 1.11 0.78 10.97
C HIS A 140 2.43 1.36 10.46
N CYS A 141 3.50 1.14 11.20
CA CYS A 141 4.83 1.48 10.72
C CYS A 141 5.11 0.71 9.43
N SER A 142 5.65 1.37 8.43
CA SER A 142 6.00 0.74 7.14
C SER A 142 6.98 -0.42 7.30
N ASP A 143 7.68 -0.49 8.44
CA ASP A 143 8.57 -1.59 8.82
C ASP A 143 7.87 -2.71 9.61
N THR A 144 6.57 -2.61 9.83
CA THR A 144 5.79 -3.68 10.46
C THR A 144 5.61 -4.84 9.49
N LEU A 145 5.93 -6.05 9.96
CA LEU A 145 5.66 -7.27 9.22
C LEU A 145 4.15 -7.49 9.12
N HIS A 146 3.65 -7.52 7.91
CA HIS A 146 2.21 -7.66 7.65
C HIS A 146 1.93 -8.48 6.40
N ARG A 147 0.70 -8.93 6.28
CA ARG A 147 0.17 -9.58 5.08
C ARG A 147 -1.28 -9.19 4.83
N ALA A 148 -1.73 -9.32 3.61
CA ALA A 148 -3.13 -9.16 3.27
C ALA A 148 -3.74 -10.51 2.91
N TYR A 149 -4.58 -11.09 3.78
CA TYR A 149 -5.25 -12.36 3.52
C TYR A 149 -6.15 -12.28 2.28
N PRO A 150 -6.32 -13.37 1.55
CA PRO A 150 -7.25 -13.41 0.42
C PRO A 150 -8.71 -13.27 0.91
N PRO A 151 -9.59 -12.67 0.11
CA PRO A 151 -11.01 -12.64 0.39
C PRO A 151 -11.62 -14.04 0.19
N ILE A 152 -12.59 -14.39 1.03
CA ILE A 152 -13.26 -15.70 1.03
C ILE A 152 -14.70 -15.57 0.52
N GLU A 153 -15.46 -14.61 1.04
CA GLU A 153 -16.90 -14.46 0.76
C GLU A 153 -17.25 -13.09 0.18
N ARG A 154 -16.45 -12.07 0.46
CA ARG A 154 -16.73 -10.68 0.06
C ARG A 154 -15.49 -10.01 -0.49
N PRO A 155 -15.59 -9.24 -1.57
CA PRO A 155 -14.48 -8.45 -2.04
C PRO A 155 -14.13 -7.36 -1.02
N ARG A 156 -12.87 -6.93 -0.99
CA ARG A 156 -12.41 -5.82 -0.18
C ARG A 156 -11.86 -4.69 -1.05
N LYS A 157 -12.22 -3.46 -0.67
CA LYS A 157 -11.63 -2.25 -1.24
C LYS A 157 -10.99 -1.43 -0.13
N VAL A 158 -9.79 -0.96 -0.39
CA VAL A 158 -9.03 -0.13 0.56
C VAL A 158 -8.22 0.88 -0.23
N VAL A 159 -8.08 2.08 0.30
CA VAL A 159 -7.14 3.09 -0.22
C VAL A 159 -5.93 3.11 0.70
N TYR A 160 -4.75 2.99 0.13
CA TYR A 160 -3.50 3.15 0.86
C TYR A 160 -2.83 4.47 0.52
N THR A 161 -2.33 5.11 1.55
CA THR A 161 -1.44 6.26 1.49
C THR A 161 -0.37 6.11 2.57
N GLY A 162 0.53 7.06 2.69
CA GLY A 162 1.57 6.98 3.70
C GLY A 162 2.09 8.34 4.14
N LEU A 163 2.69 8.34 5.30
CA LEU A 163 3.48 9.43 5.87
C LEU A 163 4.90 8.92 6.08
N GLN A 164 5.89 9.76 5.88
CA GLN A 164 7.29 9.38 6.02
C GLN A 164 8.09 10.47 6.73
N GLN A 165 9.25 10.10 7.23
CA GLN A 165 10.21 11.09 7.70
C GLN A 165 10.72 11.90 6.51
N PRO A 166 10.89 13.23 6.71
CA PRO A 166 11.69 14.01 5.78
C PRO A 166 13.09 13.40 5.65
N LEU A 167 13.62 13.35 4.45
CA LEU A 167 15.00 12.91 4.23
C LEU A 167 15.96 13.85 4.97
N MET A 168 16.86 13.26 5.72
CA MET A 168 17.90 13.99 6.45
C MET A 168 19.24 13.89 5.73
N GLN A 169 20.10 14.87 5.93
CA GLN A 169 21.46 14.82 5.40
C GLN A 169 22.20 13.58 5.96
N GLY A 170 22.67 12.73 5.09
CA GLY A 170 23.34 11.47 5.42
C GLY A 170 22.47 10.22 5.33
N ASP A 171 21.18 10.36 5.03
CA ASP A 171 20.36 9.23 4.66
C ASP A 171 20.87 8.59 3.36
N LEU A 172 20.85 7.25 3.32
CA LEU A 172 21.32 6.48 2.15
C LEU A 172 20.34 6.55 0.95
N ILE A 173 19.20 7.18 1.12
CA ILE A 173 18.24 7.45 0.05
C ILE A 173 18.48 8.86 -0.45
N GLU A 174 18.94 8.95 -1.67
CA GLU A 174 18.87 10.20 -2.42
C GLU A 174 17.40 10.47 -2.78
N GLU A 175 17.00 11.71 -2.64
CA GLU A 175 15.70 12.16 -3.11
C GLU A 175 15.61 11.89 -4.63
N VAL A 176 14.66 11.05 -5.02
CA VAL A 176 14.50 10.71 -6.45
C VAL A 176 14.07 11.99 -7.19
N PRO A 177 14.85 12.48 -8.15
CA PRO A 177 14.52 13.69 -8.88
C PRO A 177 13.11 13.61 -9.48
N VAL A 178 12.37 14.72 -9.44
CA VAL A 178 10.99 14.81 -9.96
C VAL A 178 10.86 14.29 -11.39
N GLU A 179 11.89 14.53 -12.22
CA GLU A 179 11.93 14.01 -13.59
C GLU A 179 11.99 12.49 -13.65
N GLN A 180 12.76 11.86 -12.76
CA GLN A 180 12.84 10.40 -12.68
C GLN A 180 11.54 9.80 -12.13
N GLN A 181 10.87 10.48 -11.22
CA GLN A 181 9.54 10.09 -10.76
C GLN A 181 8.52 10.14 -11.91
N ARG A 182 8.54 11.21 -12.69
CA ARG A 182 7.69 11.37 -13.88
C ARG A 182 7.99 10.31 -14.94
N ALA A 183 9.27 10.01 -15.18
CA ALA A 183 9.67 8.95 -16.12
C ALA A 183 9.22 7.56 -15.66
N THR A 184 9.34 7.25 -14.37
CA THR A 184 8.84 6.00 -13.79
C THR A 184 7.32 5.90 -13.91
N ARG A 185 6.63 6.99 -13.67
CA ARG A 185 5.17 7.09 -13.81
C ARG A 185 4.74 6.87 -15.26
N ALA A 186 5.36 7.54 -16.21
CA ALA A 186 5.10 7.38 -17.65
C ALA A 186 5.34 5.93 -18.09
N ARG A 187 6.40 5.29 -17.57
CA ARG A 187 6.72 3.89 -17.85
C ARG A 187 5.66 2.93 -17.32
N LEU A 188 5.12 3.17 -16.13
CA LEU A 188 4.04 2.37 -15.56
C LEU A 188 2.74 2.51 -16.37
N THR A 189 2.42 3.71 -16.81
CA THR A 189 1.28 3.98 -17.69
C THR A 189 1.44 3.24 -19.01
N ASN A 190 2.62 3.31 -19.63
CA ASN A 190 2.92 2.62 -20.89
C ASN A 190 2.87 1.09 -20.76
N VAL A 191 3.28 0.53 -19.62
CA VAL A 191 3.15 -0.92 -19.35
C VAL A 191 1.69 -1.31 -19.27
N ARG A 192 0.86 -0.51 -18.62
CA ARG A 192 -0.59 -0.71 -18.54
C ARG A 192 -1.24 -0.69 -19.93
N ASP A 193 -0.87 0.28 -20.75
CA ASP A 193 -1.41 0.43 -22.12
C ASP A 193 -0.98 -0.73 -23.02
N ARG A 194 0.24 -1.23 -22.84
CA ARG A 194 0.72 -2.45 -23.57
C ARG A 194 -0.03 -3.71 -23.16
N ILE A 195 -0.31 -3.89 -21.87
CA ILE A 195 -1.08 -5.03 -21.38
C ILE A 195 -2.52 -4.96 -21.91
N ALA A 196 -3.12 -3.77 -21.91
CA ALA A 196 -4.45 -3.56 -22.48
C ALA A 196 -4.48 -3.78 -23.99
N GLY A 197 -3.44 -3.36 -24.72
CA GLY A 197 -3.29 -3.58 -26.17
C GLY A 197 -3.05 -5.04 -26.56
N ALA A 198 -2.28 -5.77 -25.75
CA ALA A 198 -2.00 -7.20 -25.99
C ALA A 198 -3.25 -8.07 -25.78
N ALA A 199 -4.08 -7.74 -24.79
CA ALA A 199 -5.33 -8.46 -24.53
C ALA A 199 -6.40 -8.25 -25.64
N GLY A 200 -6.28 -7.19 -26.44
CA GLY A 200 -7.16 -6.94 -27.60
C GLY A 200 -6.74 -7.63 -28.88
N GLN A 201 -5.54 -8.22 -28.95
CA GLN A 201 -5.04 -8.90 -30.14
C GLN A 201 -5.29 -10.41 -30.15
N ASP A 202 -5.60 -11.00 -29.01
CA ASP A 202 -5.92 -12.45 -28.90
C ASP A 202 -7.42 -12.75 -29.10
N SER A 203 -8.21 -11.80 -29.57
CA SER A 203 -9.67 -11.93 -29.82
C SER A 203 -10.05 -11.71 -31.28
N LEU A 204 -9.20 -12.17 -32.23
CA LEU A 204 -9.54 -12.30 -33.64
C LEU A 204 -9.38 -13.74 -34.10
#